data_a84deba212ca116c067aecc3b5b69c41
#
_entry.id   a84deba212ca116c067aecc3b5b69c41
#
_cell.length_a   1.000
_cell.length_b   1.000
_cell.length_c   1.000
_cell.angle_alpha   90.00
_cell.angle_beta   90.00
_cell.angle_gamma   90.00
#
_symmetry.space_group_name_H-M   'P 1'
#
loop_
_entity.id
_entity.type
_entity.pdbx_description
1 polymer ?
#
loop_
_entity_poly.entity_id
_entity_poly.type
_entity_poly.pdbx_seq_one_letter_code
_entity_poly.pdbx_strand_id
1 'polypeptide(L)'
;RLVARKGSITVADMAAILRHVGDDEENYDVCYPGVPDKVCMHAAPAEDRWWQATGAMVSDSSADGIVVWMTGTSCTDLSIFKPLFFGIDTPNVGPAPLGTYTEGALWWRHERLHRRAMADYAALKPEIRADFDALEEQFFAEGPGLKKASKSQQAEFVEDCWRRAEGVTSAWIERLEKRNYFLQNTDYRAMWDRFNREASFPI
;
A
#
# COMPACT_ATOMS: atom_id res chain seq x y z
N ARG A 1 20.74 -4.39 6.00
CA ARG A 1 19.75 -5.50 5.89
C ARG A 1 19.99 -6.35 4.64
N LEU A 2 20.01 -5.81 3.41
CA LEU A 2 20.17 -6.57 2.15
C LEU A 2 21.49 -7.36 2.07
N VAL A 3 22.61 -6.75 2.47
CA VAL A 3 23.93 -7.40 2.42
C VAL A 3 23.98 -8.67 3.28
N ALA A 4 23.37 -8.63 4.46
CA ALA A 4 23.32 -9.77 5.38
C ALA A 4 22.46 -10.94 4.87
N ARG A 5 21.58 -10.70 3.89
CA ARG A 5 20.67 -11.68 3.29
C ARG A 5 21.00 -11.99 1.83
N LYS A 6 22.18 -11.64 1.37
CA LYS A 6 22.63 -11.93 -0.01
C LYS A 6 22.45 -13.42 -0.34
N GLY A 7 21.70 -13.70 -1.41
CA GLY A 7 21.41 -15.06 -1.88
C GLY A 7 20.18 -15.72 -1.24
N SER A 8 19.53 -15.06 -0.26
CA SER A 8 18.29 -15.56 0.39
C SER A 8 17.20 -14.50 0.49
N ILE A 9 17.29 -13.43 -0.29
CA ILE A 9 16.29 -12.36 -0.32
C ILE A 9 15.03 -12.87 -1.02
N THR A 10 13.89 -12.72 -0.36
CA THR A 10 12.56 -13.09 -0.86
C THR A 10 11.75 -11.85 -1.28
N VAL A 11 10.62 -12.07 -1.94
CA VAL A 11 9.64 -11.00 -2.23
C VAL A 11 9.15 -10.35 -0.94
N ALA A 12 8.87 -11.16 0.10
CA ALA A 12 8.45 -10.65 1.40
C ALA A 12 9.50 -9.73 2.05
N ASP A 13 10.79 -10.07 1.92
CA ASP A 13 11.88 -9.21 2.39
C ASP A 13 11.91 -7.86 1.68
N MET A 14 11.73 -7.88 0.36
CA MET A 14 11.69 -6.65 -0.43
C MET A 14 10.45 -5.81 -0.12
N ALA A 15 9.29 -6.44 0.06
CA ALA A 15 8.07 -5.77 0.49
C ALA A 15 8.26 -5.10 1.86
N ALA A 16 8.86 -5.80 2.82
CA ALA A 16 9.18 -5.24 4.14
C ALA A 16 10.13 -4.04 4.08
N ILE A 17 11.14 -4.09 3.18
CA ILE A 17 12.05 -2.96 2.97
C ILE A 17 11.32 -1.76 2.37
N LEU A 18 10.43 -1.99 1.40
CA LEU A 18 9.64 -0.92 0.76
C LEU A 18 8.61 -0.28 1.71
N ARG A 19 8.28 -0.94 2.83
CA ARG A 19 7.41 -0.43 3.89
C ARG A 19 8.15 0.30 5.01
N HIS A 20 9.48 0.29 4.96
CA HIS A 20 10.28 0.82 6.05
C HIS A 20 10.11 2.33 6.22
N VAL A 21 9.63 2.73 7.37
CA VAL A 21 9.40 4.13 7.77
C VAL A 21 10.49 4.69 8.68
N GLY A 22 11.55 3.90 8.95
CA GLY A 22 12.71 4.26 9.78
C GLY A 22 13.06 3.17 10.78
N ASP A 23 14.25 3.27 11.39
CA ASP A 23 14.75 2.23 12.31
C ASP A 23 14.02 2.22 13.66
N ASP A 24 13.35 3.30 14.03
CA ASP A 24 12.52 3.43 15.23
C ASP A 24 11.03 3.45 14.84
N GLU A 25 10.54 2.31 14.37
CA GLU A 25 9.13 2.20 13.94
C GLU A 25 8.14 2.31 15.12
N GLU A 26 8.55 1.94 16.34
CA GLU A 26 7.72 2.02 17.55
C GLU A 26 7.37 3.47 17.92
N ASN A 27 8.30 4.40 17.68
CA ASN A 27 8.14 5.81 17.96
C ASN A 27 7.90 6.67 16.71
N TYR A 28 7.57 6.02 15.58
CA TYR A 28 7.33 6.74 14.34
C TYR A 28 6.06 7.59 14.43
N ASP A 29 6.23 8.91 14.34
CA ASP A 29 5.13 9.87 14.29
C ASP A 29 4.93 10.37 12.86
N VAL A 30 3.76 10.08 12.28
CA VAL A 30 3.41 10.52 10.91
C VAL A 30 3.36 12.04 10.77
N CYS A 31 3.14 12.79 11.86
CA CYS A 31 3.13 14.24 11.87
C CYS A 31 4.55 14.83 11.84
N TYR A 32 5.52 14.09 12.37
CA TYR A 32 6.93 14.47 12.48
C TYR A 32 7.84 13.33 12.03
N PRO A 33 7.77 12.91 10.77
CA PRO A 33 8.43 11.68 10.31
C PRO A 33 9.96 11.75 10.29
N GLY A 34 10.56 12.86 10.70
CA GLY A 34 12.02 13.06 10.74
C GLY A 34 12.65 13.18 9.34
N VAL A 35 13.95 12.96 9.26
CA VAL A 35 14.71 13.13 8.03
C VAL A 35 14.20 12.30 6.85
N PRO A 36 14.38 12.78 5.59
CA PRO A 36 13.77 12.19 4.38
C PRO A 36 14.52 10.94 3.85
N ASP A 37 15.05 10.11 4.73
CA ASP A 37 15.77 8.87 4.39
C ASP A 37 14.91 7.59 4.48
N LYS A 38 13.60 7.76 4.57
CA LYS A 38 12.63 6.68 4.65
C LYS A 38 12.28 6.12 3.28
N VAL A 39 12.10 4.81 3.17
CA VAL A 39 11.69 4.18 1.92
C VAL A 39 10.20 4.40 1.69
N CYS A 40 9.38 4.15 2.71
CA CYS A 40 7.97 4.54 2.70
C CYS A 40 7.82 5.93 3.32
N MET A 41 7.48 6.92 2.51
CA MET A 41 7.31 8.30 2.96
C MET A 41 5.85 8.65 3.12
N HIS A 42 5.53 9.31 4.25
CA HIS A 42 4.26 9.97 4.49
C HIS A 42 4.39 11.48 4.30
N ALA A 43 3.38 12.12 3.75
CA ALA A 43 3.32 13.56 3.68
C ALA A 43 3.17 14.15 5.10
N ALA A 44 3.92 15.22 5.40
CA ALA A 44 3.89 15.89 6.69
C ALA A 44 4.19 17.39 6.52
N PRO A 45 3.63 18.29 7.36
CA PRO A 45 3.92 19.71 7.33
C PRO A 45 5.36 20.00 7.78
N ALA A 46 5.91 19.18 8.69
CA ALA A 46 7.29 19.28 9.09
C ALA A 46 8.22 19.06 7.86
N GLU A 47 9.24 19.93 7.75
CA GLU A 47 10.24 19.86 6.65
C GLU A 47 9.64 20.09 5.25
N ASP A 48 8.48 20.77 5.15
CA ASP A 48 7.78 21.05 3.88
C ASP A 48 7.56 19.80 3.01
N ARG A 49 7.29 18.65 3.62
CA ARG A 49 7.10 17.38 2.92
C ARG A 49 5.66 17.25 2.41
N TRP A 50 5.40 17.77 1.23
CA TRP A 50 4.08 17.76 0.58
C TRP A 50 3.80 16.51 -0.28
N TRP A 51 4.66 15.51 -0.24
CA TRP A 51 4.58 14.28 -1.02
C TRP A 51 4.64 13.04 -0.13
N GLN A 52 4.13 11.96 -0.67
CA GLN A 52 4.13 10.64 -0.05
C GLN A 52 4.50 9.56 -1.07
N ALA A 53 4.82 8.35 -0.61
CA ALA A 53 4.98 7.21 -1.49
C ALA A 53 3.65 6.92 -2.20
N THR A 54 3.67 6.84 -3.52
CA THR A 54 2.46 6.70 -4.37
C THR A 54 2.26 5.29 -4.89
N GLY A 55 3.21 4.40 -4.64
CA GLY A 55 3.15 2.99 -5.02
C GLY A 55 4.49 2.32 -4.82
N ALA A 56 4.48 1.00 -4.85
CA ALA A 56 5.68 0.18 -4.78
C ALA A 56 5.55 -1.05 -5.68
N MET A 57 6.70 -1.54 -6.15
CA MET A 57 6.78 -2.71 -7.01
C MET A 57 8.00 -3.56 -6.66
N VAL A 58 7.80 -4.87 -6.69
CA VAL A 58 8.86 -5.89 -6.60
C VAL A 58 8.73 -6.81 -7.81
N SER A 59 9.83 -7.06 -8.52
CA SER A 59 9.88 -8.03 -9.60
C SER A 59 10.62 -9.29 -9.13
N ASP A 60 9.94 -10.43 -9.18
CA ASP A 60 10.54 -11.74 -8.96
C ASP A 60 10.79 -12.42 -10.30
N SER A 61 12.04 -12.33 -10.76
CA SER A 61 12.50 -12.82 -12.06
C SER A 61 13.37 -14.05 -11.91
N SER A 62 13.11 -15.10 -12.70
CA SER A 62 13.90 -16.34 -12.76
C SER A 62 13.88 -16.91 -14.17
N ALA A 63 14.58 -18.02 -14.40
CA ALA A 63 14.49 -18.77 -15.65
C ALA A 63 13.08 -19.31 -15.94
N ASP A 64 12.24 -19.40 -14.91
CA ASP A 64 10.87 -19.90 -15.00
C ASP A 64 9.87 -18.82 -15.44
N GLY A 65 10.27 -17.55 -15.42
CA GLY A 65 9.43 -16.42 -15.78
C GLY A 65 9.51 -15.29 -14.77
N ILE A 66 8.57 -14.35 -14.91
CA ILE A 66 8.51 -13.13 -14.09
C ILE A 66 7.10 -13.02 -13.49
N VAL A 67 7.05 -12.78 -12.19
CA VAL A 67 5.87 -12.23 -11.53
C VAL A 67 6.22 -10.87 -10.93
N VAL A 68 5.37 -9.89 -11.18
CA VAL A 68 5.50 -8.54 -10.65
C VAL A 68 4.48 -8.38 -9.52
N TRP A 69 4.94 -7.89 -8.40
CA TRP A 69 4.13 -7.58 -7.23
C TRP A 69 4.02 -6.08 -7.09
N MET A 70 2.81 -5.53 -7.09
CA MET A 70 2.62 -4.09 -7.01
C MET A 70 1.49 -3.70 -6.07
N THR A 71 1.62 -2.53 -5.47
CA THR A 71 0.55 -1.96 -4.65
C THR A 71 -0.44 -1.18 -5.50
N GLY A 72 0.01 -0.32 -6.38
CA GLY A 72 -0.82 0.60 -7.17
C GLY A 72 -1.55 1.65 -6.30
N THR A 73 -1.13 1.79 -5.04
CA THR A 73 -1.77 2.63 -4.02
C THR A 73 -0.71 3.31 -3.17
N SER A 74 -1.08 4.40 -2.51
CA SER A 74 -0.18 5.21 -1.67
C SER A 74 0.22 4.52 -0.37
N CYS A 75 1.33 4.97 0.20
CA CYS A 75 1.85 4.53 1.49
C CYS A 75 1.96 3.00 1.59
N THR A 76 3.08 2.49 1.12
CA THR A 76 3.36 1.06 0.97
C THR A 76 3.15 0.26 2.26
N ASP A 77 3.37 0.88 3.40
CA ASP A 77 3.17 0.30 4.73
C ASP A 77 1.70 0.07 5.09
N LEU A 78 0.76 0.72 4.39
CA LEU A 78 -0.68 0.49 4.50
C LEU A 78 -1.28 -0.13 3.24
N SER A 79 -0.45 -0.65 2.33
CA SER A 79 -0.86 -1.21 1.05
C SER A 79 -0.64 -2.72 0.96
N ILE A 80 -1.35 -3.38 0.05
CA ILE A 80 -1.21 -4.80 -0.27
C ILE A 80 -0.48 -4.94 -1.61
N PHE A 81 0.56 -5.77 -1.66
CA PHE A 81 1.20 -6.20 -2.91
C PHE A 81 0.35 -7.27 -3.59
N LYS A 82 0.02 -7.03 -4.85
CA LYS A 82 -0.80 -7.90 -5.68
C LYS A 82 -0.02 -8.38 -6.90
N PRO A 83 -0.19 -9.64 -7.34
CA PRO A 83 0.57 -10.18 -8.46
C PRO A 83 0.07 -9.68 -9.81
N LEU A 84 1.01 -9.59 -10.77
CA LEU A 84 0.76 -9.52 -12.21
C LEU A 84 1.75 -10.42 -12.95
N PHE A 85 1.32 -11.09 -13.99
CA PHE A 85 2.17 -11.84 -14.90
C PHE A 85 2.23 -11.19 -16.28
N PHE A 86 3.35 -11.35 -16.96
CA PHE A 86 3.51 -10.84 -18.31
C PHE A 86 2.50 -11.44 -19.28
N GLY A 87 1.77 -10.59 -20.01
CA GLY A 87 0.75 -11.00 -20.99
C GLY A 87 -0.54 -11.52 -20.35
N ILE A 88 -0.81 -11.14 -19.11
CA ILE A 88 -2.11 -11.23 -18.45
C ILE A 88 -2.66 -9.81 -18.31
N ASP A 89 -3.93 -9.65 -18.64
CA ASP A 89 -4.62 -8.37 -18.48
C ASP A 89 -4.69 -7.99 -17.00
N THR A 90 -4.56 -6.71 -16.73
CA THR A 90 -4.76 -6.18 -15.39
C THR A 90 -6.25 -6.27 -15.03
N PRO A 91 -6.62 -6.75 -13.84
CA PRO A 91 -8.01 -6.71 -13.38
C PRO A 91 -8.63 -5.32 -13.47
N ASN A 92 -9.92 -5.26 -13.64
CA ASN A 92 -10.63 -3.98 -13.65
C ASN A 92 -10.60 -3.35 -12.26
N VAL A 93 -9.79 -2.32 -12.09
CA VAL A 93 -9.59 -1.59 -10.83
C VAL A 93 -10.30 -0.23 -10.80
N GLY A 94 -11.21 -0.03 -11.74
CA GLY A 94 -11.91 1.24 -11.93
C GLY A 94 -11.16 2.21 -12.84
N PRO A 95 -11.60 3.47 -12.90
CA PRO A 95 -11.00 4.47 -13.76
C PRO A 95 -9.58 4.84 -13.31
N ALA A 96 -8.77 5.36 -14.25
CA ALA A 96 -7.47 5.92 -13.93
C ALA A 96 -7.63 7.11 -12.95
N PRO A 97 -6.82 7.18 -11.89
CA PRO A 97 -6.89 8.30 -10.95
C PRO A 97 -6.41 9.59 -11.61
N LEU A 98 -7.13 10.68 -11.33
CA LEU A 98 -6.70 12.04 -11.69
C LEU A 98 -6.10 12.74 -10.45
N GLY A 99 -5.57 13.95 -10.64
CA GLY A 99 -5.11 14.81 -9.52
C GLY A 99 -6.25 15.29 -8.61
N THR A 100 -7.49 15.20 -9.08
CA THR A 100 -8.71 15.39 -8.29
C THR A 100 -9.41 14.06 -8.06
N TYR A 101 -10.27 14.01 -7.03
CA TYR A 101 -11.00 12.81 -6.68
C TYR A 101 -11.73 12.21 -7.90
N THR A 102 -11.44 10.96 -8.14
CA THR A 102 -12.07 10.17 -9.21
C THR A 102 -12.77 9.00 -8.55
N GLU A 103 -14.10 9.06 -8.52
CA GLU A 103 -14.93 8.02 -7.91
C GLU A 103 -14.65 6.66 -8.55
N GLY A 104 -14.53 5.62 -7.74
CA GLY A 104 -14.25 4.26 -8.18
C GLY A 104 -12.80 3.96 -8.54
N ALA A 105 -11.91 4.95 -8.63
CA ALA A 105 -10.49 4.69 -8.85
C ALA A 105 -9.85 3.98 -7.65
N LEU A 106 -9.08 2.90 -7.90
CA LEU A 106 -8.39 2.13 -6.87
C LEU A 106 -7.57 3.03 -5.94
N TRP A 107 -6.80 3.96 -6.50
CA TRP A 107 -5.94 4.85 -5.73
C TRP A 107 -6.75 5.71 -4.75
N TRP A 108 -7.87 6.30 -5.19
CA TRP A 108 -8.73 7.15 -4.36
C TRP A 108 -9.51 6.36 -3.30
N ARG A 109 -9.92 5.12 -3.60
CA ARG A 109 -10.49 4.22 -2.58
C ARG A 109 -9.48 3.94 -1.47
N HIS A 110 -8.22 3.65 -1.85
CA HIS A 110 -7.16 3.43 -0.87
C HIS A 110 -6.83 4.69 -0.06
N GLU A 111 -6.84 5.88 -0.68
CA GLU A 111 -6.66 7.14 0.05
C GLU A 111 -7.69 7.33 1.17
N ARG A 112 -8.88 6.77 1.04
CA ARG A 112 -9.88 6.77 2.12
C ARG A 112 -9.42 5.95 3.33
N LEU A 113 -8.85 4.78 3.11
CA LEU A 113 -8.22 3.99 4.17
C LEU A 113 -7.02 4.72 4.76
N HIS A 114 -6.10 5.14 3.90
CA HIS A 114 -4.86 5.78 4.30
C HIS A 114 -5.12 7.02 5.17
N ARG A 115 -5.88 8.00 4.68
CA ARG A 115 -6.12 9.26 5.40
C ARG A 115 -6.86 9.04 6.71
N ARG A 116 -7.80 8.10 6.77
CA ARG A 116 -8.49 7.75 8.02
C ARG A 116 -7.57 7.04 9.01
N ALA A 117 -6.67 6.20 8.55
CA ALA A 117 -5.68 5.56 9.43
C ALA A 117 -4.72 6.57 10.08
N MET A 118 -4.45 7.70 9.42
CA MET A 118 -3.61 8.77 9.99
C MET A 118 -4.16 9.39 11.27
N ALA A 119 -5.45 9.24 11.56
CA ALA A 119 -6.03 9.74 12.82
C ALA A 119 -5.50 9.02 14.06
N ASP A 120 -5.09 7.75 13.92
CA ASP A 120 -4.50 6.95 14.99
C ASP A 120 -3.54 5.91 14.38
N TYR A 121 -2.55 6.41 13.63
CA TYR A 121 -1.66 5.58 12.82
C TYR A 121 -0.92 4.53 13.65
N ALA A 122 -0.41 4.89 14.82
CA ALA A 122 0.38 3.99 15.66
C ALA A 122 -0.44 2.78 16.12
N ALA A 123 -1.72 2.98 16.45
CA ALA A 123 -2.60 1.88 16.85
C ALA A 123 -3.17 1.12 15.64
N LEU A 124 -3.50 1.81 14.56
CA LEU A 124 -4.19 1.22 13.41
C LEU A 124 -3.26 0.46 12.45
N LYS A 125 -2.02 0.94 12.25
CA LYS A 125 -1.07 0.28 11.35
C LYS A 125 -0.85 -1.19 11.70
N PRO A 126 -0.54 -1.57 12.96
CA PRO A 126 -0.35 -2.97 13.31
C PRO A 126 -1.59 -3.84 13.04
N GLU A 127 -2.79 -3.33 13.34
CA GLU A 127 -4.04 -4.05 13.11
C GLU A 127 -4.30 -4.26 11.61
N ILE A 128 -4.14 -3.22 10.80
CA ILE A 128 -4.30 -3.27 9.34
C ILE A 128 -3.26 -4.23 8.74
N ARG A 129 -2.00 -4.11 9.18
CA ARG A 129 -0.92 -4.96 8.67
C ARG A 129 -1.15 -6.43 9.00
N ALA A 130 -1.69 -6.77 10.17
CA ALA A 130 -1.98 -8.17 10.52
C ALA A 130 -2.88 -8.85 9.48
N ASP A 131 -3.96 -8.19 9.05
CA ASP A 131 -4.85 -8.71 8.02
C ASP A 131 -4.21 -8.72 6.63
N PHE A 132 -3.46 -7.66 6.29
CA PHE A 132 -2.81 -7.53 4.99
C PHE A 132 -1.63 -8.49 4.84
N ASP A 133 -0.81 -8.68 5.88
CA ASP A 133 0.32 -9.59 5.88
C ASP A 133 -0.15 -11.05 5.77
N ALA A 134 -1.21 -11.44 6.47
CA ALA A 134 -1.79 -12.78 6.37
C ALA A 134 -2.29 -13.10 4.95
N LEU A 135 -2.78 -12.09 4.24
CA LEU A 135 -3.21 -12.24 2.84
C LEU A 135 -2.01 -12.33 1.90
N GLU A 136 -1.03 -11.45 2.05
CA GLU A 136 0.19 -11.42 1.22
C GLU A 136 1.06 -12.65 1.40
N GLU A 137 1.12 -13.22 2.61
CA GLU A 137 1.83 -14.47 2.87
C GLU A 137 1.34 -15.58 1.96
N GLN A 138 0.01 -15.71 1.78
CA GLN A 138 -0.58 -16.67 0.87
C GLN A 138 -0.22 -16.36 -0.58
N PHE A 139 -0.31 -15.10 -0.99
CA PHE A 139 0.02 -14.67 -2.35
C PHE A 139 1.49 -14.94 -2.69
N PHE A 140 2.41 -14.59 -1.79
CA PHE A 140 3.85 -14.77 -1.99
C PHE A 140 4.26 -16.25 -1.97
N ALA A 141 3.53 -17.10 -1.24
CA ALA A 141 3.77 -18.55 -1.24
C ALA A 141 3.35 -19.20 -2.56
N GLU A 142 2.23 -18.80 -3.14
CA GLU A 142 1.63 -19.43 -4.32
C GLU A 142 2.17 -18.87 -5.64
N GLY A 143 2.29 -17.55 -5.76
CA GLY A 143 2.60 -16.87 -7.02
C GLY A 143 3.86 -17.32 -7.75
N PRO A 144 5.01 -17.55 -7.07
CA PRO A 144 6.23 -18.02 -7.73
C PRO A 144 6.04 -19.37 -8.45
N GLY A 145 5.21 -20.28 -7.93
CA GLY A 145 4.89 -21.58 -8.55
C GLY A 145 4.11 -21.44 -9.86
N LEU A 146 3.45 -20.31 -10.07
CA LEU A 146 2.63 -20.08 -11.26
C LEU A 146 3.38 -19.46 -12.45
N LYS A 147 4.68 -19.20 -12.34
CA LYS A 147 5.48 -18.61 -13.44
C LYS A 147 5.42 -19.44 -14.72
N LYS A 148 5.38 -20.78 -14.62
CA LYS A 148 5.24 -21.73 -15.75
C LYS A 148 3.82 -22.22 -16.00
N ALA A 149 2.85 -21.75 -15.22
CA ALA A 149 1.46 -22.15 -15.38
C ALA A 149 0.87 -21.61 -16.69
N SER A 150 -0.26 -22.17 -17.09
CA SER A 150 -1.00 -21.67 -18.24
C SER A 150 -1.48 -20.23 -18.01
N LYS A 151 -1.70 -19.50 -19.10
CA LYS A 151 -2.21 -18.11 -19.02
C LYS A 151 -3.57 -18.03 -18.30
N SER A 152 -4.41 -19.06 -18.42
CA SER A 152 -5.69 -19.14 -17.69
C SER A 152 -5.45 -19.21 -16.18
N GLN A 153 -4.56 -20.11 -15.72
CA GLN A 153 -4.24 -20.24 -14.30
C GLN A 153 -3.60 -18.98 -13.72
N GLN A 154 -2.72 -18.33 -14.49
CA GLN A 154 -2.13 -17.04 -14.10
C GLN A 154 -3.22 -15.97 -13.97
N ALA A 155 -4.14 -15.88 -14.92
CA ALA A 155 -5.25 -14.92 -14.91
C ALA A 155 -6.20 -15.14 -13.73
N GLU A 156 -6.58 -16.38 -13.47
CA GLU A 156 -7.43 -16.76 -12.34
C GLU A 156 -6.80 -16.37 -11.00
N PHE A 157 -5.51 -16.63 -10.83
CA PHE A 157 -4.77 -16.27 -9.62
C PHE A 157 -4.68 -14.75 -9.45
N VAL A 158 -4.36 -14.01 -10.52
CA VAL A 158 -4.31 -12.54 -10.50
C VAL A 158 -5.67 -11.99 -10.08
N GLU A 159 -6.74 -12.41 -10.73
CA GLU A 159 -8.11 -11.95 -10.43
C GLU A 159 -8.52 -12.25 -8.99
N ASP A 160 -8.23 -13.47 -8.49
CA ASP A 160 -8.51 -13.84 -7.10
C ASP A 160 -7.75 -12.99 -6.10
N CYS A 161 -6.44 -12.80 -6.30
CA CYS A 161 -5.61 -11.99 -5.41
C CYS A 161 -6.11 -10.54 -5.34
N TRP A 162 -6.40 -9.93 -6.49
CA TRP A 162 -6.88 -8.54 -6.55
C TRP A 162 -8.25 -8.40 -5.91
N ARG A 163 -9.17 -9.31 -6.16
CA ARG A 163 -10.50 -9.33 -5.55
C ARG A 163 -10.43 -9.47 -4.03
N ARG A 164 -9.57 -10.36 -3.51
CA ARG A 164 -9.38 -10.57 -2.07
C ARG A 164 -8.76 -9.33 -1.42
N ALA A 165 -7.75 -8.74 -2.04
CA ALA A 165 -7.11 -7.52 -1.56
C ALA A 165 -8.11 -6.35 -1.48
N GLU A 166 -8.97 -6.20 -2.48
CA GLU A 166 -10.04 -5.21 -2.48
C GLU A 166 -11.05 -5.47 -1.36
N GLY A 167 -11.43 -6.73 -1.14
CA GLY A 167 -12.37 -7.11 -0.09
C GLY A 167 -11.87 -6.75 1.30
N VAL A 168 -10.61 -7.07 1.62
CA VAL A 168 -10.02 -6.73 2.92
C VAL A 168 -9.86 -5.21 3.07
N THR A 169 -9.42 -4.51 2.01
CA THR A 169 -9.30 -3.05 2.03
C THR A 169 -10.65 -2.38 2.26
N SER A 170 -11.70 -2.83 1.58
CA SER A 170 -13.06 -2.30 1.74
C SER A 170 -13.61 -2.53 3.16
N ALA A 171 -13.38 -3.71 3.72
CA ALA A 171 -13.78 -4.00 5.11
C ALA A 171 -13.10 -3.05 6.12
N TRP A 172 -11.82 -2.74 5.91
CA TRP A 172 -11.11 -1.76 6.73
C TRP A 172 -11.66 -0.34 6.54
N ILE A 173 -11.97 0.09 5.32
CA ILE A 173 -12.59 1.39 5.06
C ILE A 173 -13.90 1.49 5.83
N GLU A 174 -14.80 0.51 5.71
CA GLU A 174 -16.07 0.49 6.43
C GLU A 174 -15.90 0.53 7.96
N ARG A 175 -14.89 -0.16 8.49
CA ARG A 175 -14.56 -0.13 9.92
C ARG A 175 -14.09 1.24 10.36
N LEU A 176 -13.25 1.89 9.57
CA LEU A 176 -12.71 3.22 9.86
C LEU A 176 -13.75 4.33 9.68
N GLU A 177 -14.70 4.19 8.75
CA GLU A 177 -15.79 5.14 8.54
C GLU A 177 -16.75 5.23 9.73
N LYS A 178 -16.83 4.18 10.53
CA LYS A 178 -17.61 4.16 11.77
C LYS A 178 -16.91 4.84 12.95
N ARG A 179 -15.62 5.16 12.81
CA ARG A 179 -14.85 5.88 13.83
C ARG A 179 -14.91 7.39 13.58
N ASN A 180 -14.85 8.18 14.65
CA ASN A 180 -14.65 9.62 14.52
C ASN A 180 -13.28 9.88 13.89
N TYR A 181 -13.28 10.56 12.75
CA TYR A 181 -12.07 11.01 12.09
C TYR A 181 -11.66 12.38 12.64
N PHE A 182 -10.54 12.42 13.36
CA PHE A 182 -10.01 13.66 13.88
C PHE A 182 -8.48 13.59 14.02
N LEU A 183 -7.78 14.40 13.26
CA LEU A 183 -6.34 14.56 13.34
C LEU A 183 -6.00 15.50 14.50
N GLN A 184 -5.30 14.96 15.52
CA GLN A 184 -4.96 15.69 16.75
C GLN A 184 -3.99 16.85 16.51
N ASN A 185 -2.94 16.61 15.71
CA ASN A 185 -1.96 17.62 15.37
C ASN A 185 -2.58 18.69 14.44
N THR A 186 -2.54 19.94 14.87
CA THR A 186 -3.19 21.06 14.18
C THR A 186 -2.61 21.34 12.80
N ASP A 187 -1.29 21.29 12.65
CA ASP A 187 -0.62 21.59 11.38
C ASP A 187 -0.82 20.45 10.39
N TYR A 188 -0.74 19.21 10.89
CA TYR A 188 -1.01 18.01 10.09
C TYR A 188 -2.46 17.99 9.59
N ARG A 189 -3.40 18.34 10.46
CA ARG A 189 -4.81 18.49 10.08
C ARG A 189 -5.01 19.57 9.02
N ALA A 190 -4.43 20.77 9.22
CA ALA A 190 -4.55 21.87 8.27
C ALA A 190 -3.99 21.49 6.89
N MET A 191 -2.87 20.75 6.85
CA MET A 191 -2.31 20.21 5.61
C MET A 191 -3.28 19.27 4.90
N TRP A 192 -3.81 18.26 5.62
CA TRP A 192 -4.72 17.29 5.01
C TRP A 192 -6.06 17.91 4.61
N ASP A 193 -6.60 18.85 5.40
CA ASP A 193 -7.80 19.60 5.05
C ASP A 193 -7.62 20.42 3.75
N ARG A 194 -6.42 20.99 3.55
CA ARG A 194 -6.07 21.65 2.30
C ARG A 194 -6.06 20.67 1.15
N PHE A 195 -5.34 19.55 1.26
CA PHE A 195 -5.23 18.54 0.21
C PHE A 195 -6.59 17.92 -0.13
N ASN A 196 -7.43 17.67 0.87
CA ASN A 196 -8.79 17.17 0.65
C ASN A 196 -9.63 18.16 -0.15
N ARG A 197 -9.57 19.46 0.17
CA ARG A 197 -10.27 20.50 -0.57
C ARG A 197 -9.76 20.66 -2.00
N GLU A 198 -8.44 20.72 -2.19
CA GLU A 198 -7.81 20.85 -3.51
C GLU A 198 -8.15 19.68 -4.42
N ALA A 199 -8.19 18.48 -3.88
CA ALA A 199 -8.58 17.27 -4.59
C ALA A 199 -10.09 17.06 -4.70
N SER A 200 -10.93 17.86 -4.06
CA SER A 200 -12.38 17.61 -3.91
C SER A 200 -12.68 16.22 -3.31
N PHE A 201 -11.83 15.76 -2.38
CA PHE A 201 -11.91 14.42 -1.81
C PHE A 201 -12.87 14.40 -0.59
N PRO A 202 -13.95 13.56 -0.65
CA PRO A 202 -14.91 13.44 0.44
C PRO A 202 -14.37 12.48 1.52
N ILE A 203 -13.86 13.02 2.63
CA ILE A 203 -13.37 12.24 3.76
C ILE A 203 -14.23 12.45 5.01
#